data_11a34ba0d778abb20110a4e118ab6688
#
_entry.id   11a34ba0d778abb20110a4e118ab6688
#
_cell.length_a   1.000
_cell.length_b   1.000
_cell.length_c   1.000
_cell.angle_alpha   90.00
_cell.angle_beta   90.00
_cell.angle_gamma   90.00
#
_symmetry.space_group_name_H-M   'P 1'
#
loop_
_entity.id
_entity.type
_entity.pdbx_description
1 polymer ?
#
loop_
_entity_poly.entity_id
_entity_poly.type
_entity_poly.pdbx_seq_one_letter_code
_entity_poly.pdbx_strand_id
1 'polypeptide(L)'
;KLTTNFGLAWRAPHVYELYSNGNELGSGMFVKGDSTMHSERSYKWISSISYSNKVFSARMDGYLQWISGYIYDEPKKETITVISGVYPVFQYKQTPAFFRGMDFDFHFMPINSWDYHLIASFIRANEQTTGNYLPYIPSSRFSHDLSWLHETKSHSKLRLSIRHRFVAKQTRFDSNTDLIPYTPPAYHLLGFAASFECPVKYGYKLQFMIAADNILNKEYKEYTNRSRYYAHDMGSDVRC
;
A
#
# COMPACT_ATOMS: atom_id res chain seq x y z
N LYS A 1 6.56 4.44 25.47
CA LYS A 1 6.86 2.99 25.49
C LYS A 1 7.83 2.69 24.36
N LEU A 2 8.86 1.90 24.63
CA LEU A 2 9.76 1.35 23.62
C LEU A 2 9.55 -0.17 23.57
N THR A 3 9.45 -0.73 22.38
CA THR A 3 9.32 -2.17 22.17
C THR A 3 10.21 -2.57 21.00
N THR A 4 10.92 -3.69 21.12
CA THR A 4 11.70 -4.26 20.05
C THR A 4 11.35 -5.74 19.89
N ASN A 5 11.30 -6.20 18.64
CA ASN A 5 10.96 -7.58 18.30
C ASN A 5 11.93 -8.07 17.22
N PHE A 6 12.30 -9.33 17.33
CA PHE A 6 13.05 -10.03 16.29
C PHE A 6 12.27 -11.27 15.87
N GLY A 7 12.08 -11.45 14.57
CA GLY A 7 11.30 -12.54 13.99
C GLY A 7 12.08 -13.30 12.95
N LEU A 8 11.83 -14.61 12.90
CA LEU A 8 12.31 -15.55 11.88
C LEU A 8 11.11 -16.14 11.17
N ALA A 9 11.18 -16.24 9.85
CA ALA A 9 10.16 -16.90 9.06
C ALA A 9 10.80 -17.60 7.87
N TRP A 10 10.14 -18.62 7.35
CA TRP A 10 10.51 -19.28 6.11
C TRP A 10 9.24 -19.69 5.34
N ARG A 11 9.36 -19.79 4.04
CA ARG A 11 8.34 -20.37 3.17
C ARG A 11 8.96 -21.15 2.01
N ALA A 12 8.29 -22.19 1.57
CA ALA A 12 8.60 -22.84 0.30
C ALA A 12 8.07 -21.98 -0.86
N PRO A 13 8.69 -22.06 -2.05
CA PRO A 13 8.10 -21.47 -3.26
C PRO A 13 6.73 -22.09 -3.54
N HIS A 14 5.80 -21.30 -4.04
CA HIS A 14 4.53 -21.81 -4.54
C HIS A 14 4.72 -22.56 -5.86
N VAL A 15 3.87 -23.55 -6.12
CA VAL A 15 3.87 -24.28 -7.41
C VAL A 15 3.77 -23.32 -8.60
N TYR A 16 2.99 -22.28 -8.45
CA TYR A 16 2.83 -21.21 -9.41
C TYR A 16 4.15 -20.42 -9.65
N GLU A 17 4.92 -20.10 -8.61
CA GLU A 17 6.23 -19.43 -8.74
C GLU A 17 7.26 -20.30 -9.48
N LEU A 18 7.14 -21.63 -9.33
CA LEU A 18 8.05 -22.60 -9.95
C LEU A 18 7.70 -22.92 -11.41
N TYR A 19 6.41 -23.07 -11.72
CA TYR A 19 5.99 -23.73 -12.96
C TYR A 19 5.03 -22.89 -13.83
N SER A 20 4.75 -21.63 -13.49
CA SER A 20 3.93 -20.79 -14.35
C SER A 20 4.56 -20.64 -15.74
N ASN A 21 3.76 -20.76 -16.76
CA ASN A 21 4.13 -20.45 -18.14
C ASN A 21 2.85 -20.13 -18.93
N GLY A 22 2.28 -18.96 -18.68
CA GLY A 22 1.01 -18.60 -19.28
C GLY A 22 0.47 -17.25 -18.86
N ASN A 23 -0.70 -16.93 -19.40
CA ASN A 23 -1.39 -15.68 -19.12
C ASN A 23 -2.06 -15.70 -17.76
N GLU A 24 -1.83 -14.68 -16.98
CA GLU A 24 -2.59 -14.37 -15.78
C GLU A 24 -3.68 -13.35 -16.17
N LEU A 25 -4.89 -13.85 -16.37
CA LEU A 25 -6.00 -13.04 -16.90
C LEU A 25 -6.36 -11.86 -15.97
N GLY A 26 -6.26 -12.03 -14.65
CA GLY A 26 -6.60 -11.01 -13.68
C GLY A 26 -5.67 -9.79 -13.68
N SER A 27 -4.40 -9.99 -14.05
CA SER A 27 -3.38 -8.93 -14.12
C SER A 27 -3.05 -8.50 -15.54
N GLY A 28 -3.49 -9.25 -16.55
CA GLY A 28 -3.18 -8.99 -17.95
C GLY A 28 -1.70 -9.17 -18.29
N MET A 29 -1.04 -10.18 -17.69
CA MET A 29 0.39 -10.43 -17.87
C MET A 29 0.66 -11.86 -18.31
N PHE A 30 1.80 -12.09 -18.93
CA PHE A 30 2.35 -13.42 -19.16
C PHE A 30 3.42 -13.71 -18.13
N VAL A 31 3.25 -14.75 -17.34
CA VAL A 31 4.11 -15.08 -16.21
C VAL A 31 4.90 -16.34 -16.50
N LYS A 32 6.22 -16.27 -16.26
CA LYS A 32 7.14 -17.41 -16.33
C LYS A 32 7.65 -17.74 -14.93
N GLY A 33 7.53 -19.00 -14.53
CA GLY A 33 8.10 -19.54 -13.29
C GLY A 33 9.59 -19.84 -13.42
N ASP A 34 10.19 -20.23 -12.29
CA ASP A 34 11.55 -20.76 -12.23
C ASP A 34 11.61 -21.95 -11.27
N SER A 35 11.77 -23.15 -11.83
CA SER A 35 11.77 -24.42 -11.08
C SER A 35 13.02 -24.62 -10.23
N THR A 36 14.03 -23.77 -10.34
CA THR A 36 15.29 -23.86 -9.56
C THR A 36 15.22 -23.15 -8.20
N MET A 37 14.12 -22.47 -7.90
CA MET A 37 13.95 -21.73 -6.65
C MET A 37 13.94 -22.63 -5.42
N HIS A 38 14.46 -22.10 -4.32
CA HIS A 38 14.52 -22.75 -3.02
C HIS A 38 13.69 -21.99 -1.99
N SER A 39 13.58 -22.56 -0.76
CA SER A 39 12.87 -21.91 0.33
C SER A 39 13.44 -20.53 0.67
N GLU A 40 12.55 -19.58 0.83
CA GLU A 40 12.83 -18.23 1.30
C GLU A 40 12.97 -18.22 2.82
N ARG A 41 13.96 -17.50 3.37
CA ARG A 41 14.15 -17.30 4.81
C ARG A 41 14.26 -15.82 5.12
N SER A 42 13.52 -15.37 6.11
CA SER A 42 13.43 -13.97 6.50
C SER A 42 13.85 -13.79 7.96
N TYR A 43 14.68 -12.78 8.20
CA TYR A 43 15.09 -12.27 9.50
C TYR A 43 14.63 -10.84 9.59
N LYS A 44 13.71 -10.54 10.51
CA LYS A 44 13.12 -9.20 10.64
C LYS A 44 13.33 -8.67 12.06
N TRP A 45 13.86 -7.45 12.14
CA TRP A 45 13.94 -6.67 13.35
C TRP A 45 13.01 -5.47 13.25
N ILE A 46 12.18 -5.26 14.27
CA ILE A 46 11.25 -4.13 14.38
C ILE A 46 11.48 -3.44 15.72
N SER A 47 11.61 -2.13 15.70
CA SER A 47 11.61 -1.30 16.90
C SER A 47 10.49 -0.27 16.80
N SER A 48 9.71 -0.17 17.86
CA SER A 48 8.55 0.72 17.97
C SER A 48 8.73 1.67 19.14
N ILE A 49 8.51 2.95 18.88
CA ILE A 49 8.42 3.98 19.92
C ILE A 49 6.99 4.50 19.90
N SER A 50 6.34 4.52 21.07
CA SER A 50 5.00 5.09 21.17
C SER A 50 4.87 5.98 22.40
N TYR A 51 4.15 7.07 22.23
CA TYR A 51 3.74 7.99 23.27
C TYR A 51 2.24 8.27 23.13
N SER A 52 1.54 8.38 24.24
CA SER A 52 0.11 8.71 24.24
C SER A 52 -0.24 9.50 25.49
N ASN A 53 -1.07 10.53 25.31
CA ASN A 53 -1.74 11.25 26.38
C ASN A 53 -3.20 11.53 25.98
N LYS A 54 -3.92 12.41 26.69
CA LYS A 54 -5.33 12.71 26.43
C LYS A 54 -5.58 13.48 25.13
N VAL A 55 -4.56 14.17 24.60
CA VAL A 55 -4.68 15.09 23.47
C VAL A 55 -4.08 14.48 22.21
N PHE A 56 -2.99 13.74 22.33
CA PHE A 56 -2.38 13.12 21.17
C PHE A 56 -1.73 11.77 21.49
N SER A 57 -1.62 10.94 20.46
CA SER A 57 -0.79 9.75 20.45
C SER A 57 0.11 9.77 19.22
N ALA A 58 1.32 9.25 19.38
CA ALA A 58 2.28 9.09 18.30
C ALA A 58 2.94 7.73 18.40
N ARG A 59 3.07 7.05 17.27
CA ARG A 59 3.79 5.80 17.14
C ARG A 59 4.70 5.88 15.93
N MET A 60 5.92 5.41 16.09
CA MET A 60 6.89 5.24 15.03
C MET A 60 7.44 3.82 15.09
N ASP A 61 7.32 3.10 13.98
CA ASP A 61 7.85 1.76 13.79
C ASP A 61 8.99 1.81 12.76
N GLY A 62 10.20 1.44 13.15
CA GLY A 62 11.31 1.25 12.24
C GLY A 62 11.60 -0.24 12.07
N TYR A 63 11.91 -0.69 10.85
CA TYR A 63 12.22 -2.10 10.62
C TYR A 63 13.35 -2.31 9.63
N LEU A 64 14.09 -3.40 9.87
CA LEU A 64 15.10 -3.97 9.00
C LEU A 64 14.74 -5.43 8.75
N GLN A 65 14.83 -5.87 7.51
CA GLN A 65 14.51 -7.24 7.14
C GLN A 65 15.49 -7.76 6.10
N TRP A 66 16.16 -8.85 6.42
CA TRP A 66 17.03 -9.59 5.53
C TRP A 66 16.31 -10.84 5.06
N ILE A 67 16.26 -11.06 3.77
CA ILE A 67 15.60 -12.21 3.17
C ILE A 67 16.62 -12.94 2.32
N SER A 68 16.94 -14.16 2.71
CA SER A 68 17.72 -15.07 1.89
C SER A 68 16.78 -15.75 0.89
N GLY A 69 17.05 -15.52 -0.40
CA GLY A 69 16.22 -16.08 -1.45
C GLY A 69 14.84 -15.44 -1.58
N TYR A 70 14.75 -14.12 -1.54
CA TYR A 70 13.52 -13.38 -1.81
C TYR A 70 12.97 -13.69 -3.21
N ILE A 71 11.75 -14.17 -3.28
CA ILE A 71 11.08 -14.52 -4.53
C ILE A 71 10.19 -13.36 -4.97
N TYR A 72 10.38 -12.90 -6.19
CA TYR A 72 9.61 -11.84 -6.82
C TYR A 72 9.48 -12.08 -8.32
N ASP A 73 8.49 -11.48 -8.94
CA ASP A 73 8.35 -11.46 -10.38
C ASP A 73 8.96 -10.18 -10.94
N GLU A 74 9.95 -10.34 -11.77
CA GLU A 74 10.64 -9.25 -12.44
C GLU A 74 9.96 -8.95 -13.77
N PRO A 75 9.55 -7.68 -14.03
CA PRO A 75 9.08 -7.29 -15.36
C PRO A 75 10.22 -7.38 -16.37
N LYS A 76 9.90 -7.77 -17.60
CA LYS A 76 10.82 -7.83 -18.72
C LYS A 76 10.51 -6.76 -19.75
N LYS A 77 11.54 -6.30 -20.49
CA LYS A 77 11.36 -5.38 -21.64
C LYS A 77 10.85 -6.10 -22.88
N GLU A 78 10.07 -7.13 -22.70
CA GLU A 78 9.49 -7.91 -23.79
C GLU A 78 7.99 -8.10 -23.64
N THR A 79 7.33 -8.31 -24.73
CA THR A 79 5.93 -8.73 -24.78
C THR A 79 5.83 -10.06 -25.47
N ILE A 80 4.78 -10.81 -25.15
CA ILE A 80 4.43 -12.05 -25.84
C ILE A 80 3.05 -11.94 -26.48
N THR A 81 2.94 -12.39 -27.73
CA THR A 81 1.67 -12.46 -28.43
C THR A 81 1.12 -13.87 -28.31
N VAL A 82 -0.09 -13.98 -27.82
CA VAL A 82 -0.86 -15.23 -27.75
C VAL A 82 -2.24 -15.01 -28.36
N ILE A 83 -3.05 -16.04 -28.51
CA ILE A 83 -4.38 -15.95 -29.14
C ILE A 83 -5.27 -14.87 -28.47
N SER A 84 -5.14 -14.68 -27.15
CA SER A 84 -5.94 -13.72 -26.37
C SER A 84 -5.41 -12.28 -26.37
N GLY A 85 -4.23 -12.01 -26.98
CA GLY A 85 -3.67 -10.66 -27.05
C GLY A 85 -2.16 -10.59 -26.88
N VAL A 86 -1.67 -9.36 -26.67
CA VAL A 86 -0.27 -9.06 -26.42
C VAL A 86 -0.10 -8.69 -24.94
N TYR A 87 0.81 -9.37 -24.26
CA TYR A 87 1.00 -9.24 -22.81
C TYR A 87 2.44 -8.90 -22.46
N PRO A 88 2.69 -8.03 -21.46
CA PRO A 88 4.02 -7.84 -20.88
C PRO A 88 4.44 -9.14 -20.18
N VAL A 89 5.72 -9.45 -20.26
CA VAL A 89 6.29 -10.67 -19.66
C VAL A 89 6.86 -10.37 -18.29
N PHE A 90 6.56 -11.24 -17.34
CA PHE A 90 7.11 -11.29 -15.99
C PHE A 90 7.80 -12.62 -15.74
N GLN A 91 8.99 -12.57 -15.17
CA GLN A 91 9.78 -13.76 -14.85
C GLN A 91 9.99 -13.83 -13.35
N TYR A 92 9.57 -14.93 -12.71
CA TYR A 92 9.94 -15.17 -11.33
C TYR A 92 11.44 -15.30 -11.17
N LYS A 93 11.95 -14.64 -10.14
CA LYS A 93 13.36 -14.65 -9.75
C LYS A 93 13.50 -14.81 -8.25
N GLN A 94 14.66 -15.28 -7.85
CA GLN A 94 15.04 -15.40 -6.46
C GLN A 94 16.38 -14.70 -6.21
N THR A 95 16.44 -13.82 -5.18
CA THR A 95 17.66 -13.07 -4.85
C THR A 95 17.75 -12.80 -3.34
N PRO A 96 18.94 -12.68 -2.77
CA PRO A 96 19.07 -12.13 -1.42
C PRO A 96 18.64 -10.67 -1.41
N ALA A 97 17.72 -10.31 -0.52
CA ALA A 97 17.12 -8.97 -0.46
C ALA A 97 17.24 -8.34 0.92
N PHE A 98 17.35 -7.02 0.94
CA PHE A 98 17.34 -6.22 2.15
C PHE A 98 16.26 -5.16 2.09
N PHE A 99 15.32 -5.24 3.03
CA PHE A 99 14.24 -4.28 3.22
C PHE A 99 14.52 -3.43 4.45
N ARG A 100 14.20 -2.16 4.35
CA ARG A 100 14.21 -1.20 5.47
C ARG A 100 13.07 -0.23 5.30
N GLY A 101 12.46 0.14 6.41
CA GLY A 101 11.35 1.07 6.35
C GLY A 101 11.01 1.68 7.68
N MET A 102 10.12 2.62 7.62
CA MET A 102 9.60 3.34 8.77
C MET A 102 8.15 3.70 8.52
N ASP A 103 7.31 3.41 9.50
CA ASP A 103 5.91 3.81 9.54
C ASP A 103 5.71 4.78 10.70
N PHE A 104 4.91 5.80 10.47
CA PHE A 104 4.55 6.81 11.44
C PHE A 104 3.03 6.93 11.50
N ASP A 105 2.50 6.91 12.71
CA ASP A 105 1.08 7.08 13.03
C ASP A 105 0.97 8.17 14.09
N PHE A 106 0.23 9.24 13.79
CA PHE A 106 0.03 10.36 14.69
C PHE A 106 -1.44 10.73 14.74
N HIS A 107 -1.99 10.74 15.94
CA HIS A 107 -3.37 11.07 16.24
C HIS A 107 -3.43 12.26 17.16
N PHE A 108 -4.22 13.27 16.81
CA PHE A 108 -4.34 14.51 17.57
C PHE A 108 -5.81 14.91 17.76
N MET A 109 -6.23 14.97 19.01
CA MET A 109 -7.59 15.30 19.43
C MET A 109 -7.53 16.46 20.44
N PRO A 110 -7.38 17.72 19.99
CA PRO A 110 -7.26 18.89 20.88
C PRO A 110 -8.51 19.11 21.72
N ILE A 111 -9.68 18.78 21.14
CA ILE A 111 -11.00 18.77 21.80
C ILE A 111 -11.81 17.61 21.26
N ASN A 112 -12.85 17.20 21.98
CA ASN A 112 -13.66 16.01 21.63
C ASN A 112 -14.35 16.09 20.25
N SER A 113 -14.47 17.29 19.68
CA SER A 113 -15.11 17.51 18.38
C SER A 113 -14.16 17.41 17.19
N TRP A 114 -12.85 17.46 17.39
CA TRP A 114 -11.89 17.43 16.31
C TRP A 114 -10.89 16.28 16.48
N ASP A 115 -10.70 15.58 15.39
CA ASP A 115 -9.80 14.44 15.31
C ASP A 115 -8.97 14.56 14.03
N TYR A 116 -7.65 14.66 14.19
CA TYR A 116 -6.70 14.66 13.09
C TYR A 116 -5.81 13.43 13.17
N HIS A 117 -5.75 12.68 12.08
CA HIS A 117 -4.94 11.49 11.96
C HIS A 117 -3.97 11.61 10.77
N LEU A 118 -2.69 11.40 11.02
CA LEU A 118 -1.63 11.37 10.01
C LEU A 118 -0.95 10.00 10.03
N ILE A 119 -0.92 9.37 8.87
CA ILE A 119 -0.13 8.15 8.62
C ILE A 119 0.92 8.47 7.55
N ALA A 120 2.16 8.10 7.81
CA ALA A 120 3.24 8.17 6.82
C ALA A 120 3.97 6.84 6.74
N SER A 121 4.33 6.41 5.53
CA SER A 121 4.98 5.13 5.29
C SER A 121 6.12 5.28 4.29
N PHE A 122 7.28 4.72 4.66
CA PHE A 122 8.51 4.75 3.88
C PHE A 122 9.10 3.35 3.82
N ILE A 123 9.33 2.84 2.63
CA ILE A 123 9.97 1.55 2.42
C ILE A 123 11.02 1.63 1.33
N ARG A 124 12.11 0.89 1.51
CA ARG A 124 13.15 0.67 0.50
C ARG A 124 13.52 -0.80 0.50
N ALA A 125 13.75 -1.34 -0.69
CA ALA A 125 14.24 -2.70 -0.84
C ALA A 125 15.28 -2.77 -1.96
N ASN A 126 16.36 -3.46 -1.67
CA ASN A 126 17.48 -3.65 -2.58
C ASN A 126 17.84 -5.14 -2.65
N GLU A 127 18.25 -5.57 -3.81
CA GLU A 127 19.01 -6.80 -3.99
C GLU A 127 20.37 -6.66 -3.29
N GLN A 128 20.77 -7.62 -2.47
CA GLN A 128 22.01 -7.50 -1.70
C GLN A 128 23.27 -7.71 -2.57
N THR A 129 23.17 -8.52 -3.61
CA THR A 129 24.31 -8.88 -4.45
C THR A 129 24.72 -7.73 -5.36
N THR A 130 23.78 -7.07 -6.01
CA THR A 130 24.02 -6.01 -7.01
C THR A 130 23.79 -4.61 -6.45
N GLY A 131 23.06 -4.48 -5.34
CA GLY A 131 22.59 -3.20 -4.82
C GLY A 131 21.42 -2.59 -5.59
N ASN A 132 20.93 -3.23 -6.65
CA ASN A 132 19.85 -2.76 -7.47
C ASN A 132 18.54 -2.67 -6.68
N TYR A 133 17.64 -1.78 -7.09
CA TYR A 133 16.33 -1.67 -6.51
C TYR A 133 15.42 -2.82 -6.95
N LEU A 134 14.68 -3.37 -5.99
CA LEU A 134 13.65 -4.35 -6.30
C LEU A 134 12.44 -3.67 -6.94
N PRO A 135 11.78 -4.31 -7.92
CA PRO A 135 10.59 -3.77 -8.56
C PRO A 135 9.40 -3.76 -7.59
N TYR A 136 8.37 -2.97 -7.92
CA TYR A 136 7.08 -2.88 -7.19
C TYR A 136 7.18 -2.56 -5.69
N ILE A 137 8.27 -1.94 -5.27
CA ILE A 137 8.37 -1.40 -3.91
C ILE A 137 7.52 -0.12 -3.82
N PRO A 138 6.59 -0.03 -2.86
CA PRO A 138 5.71 1.13 -2.74
C PRO A 138 6.47 2.45 -2.59
N SER A 139 5.95 3.50 -3.21
CA SER A 139 6.43 4.87 -3.01
C SER A 139 6.14 5.35 -1.59
N SER A 140 6.93 6.31 -1.12
CA SER A 140 6.63 7.02 0.13
C SER A 140 5.24 7.65 0.03
N ARG A 141 4.44 7.49 1.09
CA ARG A 141 3.05 7.96 1.13
C ARG A 141 2.70 8.60 2.45
N PHE A 142 1.78 9.56 2.36
CA PHE A 142 1.22 10.28 3.50
C PHE A 142 -0.30 10.29 3.36
N SER A 143 -0.98 10.02 4.44
CA SER A 143 -2.45 10.12 4.52
C SER A 143 -2.81 11.01 5.69
N HIS A 144 -3.64 12.00 5.43
CA HIS A 144 -4.21 12.91 6.41
C HIS A 144 -5.70 12.68 6.46
N ASP A 145 -6.26 12.55 7.63
CA ASP A 145 -7.70 12.50 7.87
C ASP A 145 -8.04 13.54 8.94
N LEU A 146 -8.92 14.48 8.59
CA LEU A 146 -9.42 15.48 9.51
C LEU A 146 -10.92 15.25 9.68
N SER A 147 -11.34 14.89 10.89
CA SER A 147 -12.72 14.63 11.23
C SER A 147 -13.27 15.63 12.22
N TRP A 148 -14.50 16.07 11.99
CA TRP A 148 -15.27 16.85 12.93
C TRP A 148 -16.50 16.08 13.39
N LEU A 149 -16.68 15.99 14.69
CA LEU A 149 -17.79 15.30 15.35
C LEU A 149 -18.69 16.32 16.05
N HIS A 150 -19.97 16.29 15.74
CA HIS A 150 -21.00 17.05 16.44
C HIS A 150 -22.01 16.10 17.08
N GLU A 151 -22.19 16.21 18.38
CA GLU A 151 -23.20 15.46 19.13
C GLU A 151 -24.31 16.40 19.58
N THR A 152 -25.54 16.05 19.24
CA THR A 152 -26.73 16.81 19.61
C THR A 152 -27.23 16.45 21.03
N LYS A 153 -28.07 17.27 21.63
CA LYS A 153 -28.71 16.97 22.93
C LYS A 153 -29.54 15.67 22.91
N SER A 154 -30.00 15.25 21.74
CA SER A 154 -30.76 13.98 21.53
C SER A 154 -29.82 12.78 21.32
N HIS A 155 -28.51 12.90 21.57
CA HIS A 155 -27.50 11.89 21.35
C HIS A 155 -27.33 11.43 19.88
N SER A 156 -27.85 12.21 18.94
CA SER A 156 -27.51 12.00 17.52
C SER A 156 -26.11 12.52 17.24
N LYS A 157 -25.35 11.82 16.39
CA LYS A 157 -23.96 12.14 16.07
C LYS A 157 -23.81 12.39 14.58
N LEU A 158 -23.26 13.54 14.24
CA LEU A 158 -22.85 13.88 12.89
C LEU A 158 -21.31 13.89 12.86
N ARG A 159 -20.71 13.08 11.98
CA ARG A 159 -19.28 13.12 11.70
C ARG A 159 -19.07 13.53 10.26
N LEU A 160 -18.21 14.52 10.05
CA LEU A 160 -17.73 14.94 8.74
C LEU A 160 -16.21 14.72 8.70
N SER A 161 -15.70 14.13 7.62
CA SER A 161 -14.27 13.83 7.47
C SER A 161 -13.77 14.26 6.09
N ILE A 162 -12.58 14.85 6.06
CA ILE A 162 -11.84 15.12 4.84
C ILE A 162 -10.56 14.30 4.88
N ARG A 163 -10.33 13.52 3.83
CA ARG A 163 -9.14 12.70 3.67
C ARG A 163 -8.29 13.23 2.53
N HIS A 164 -7.01 13.39 2.78
CA HIS A 164 -6.02 13.69 1.76
C HIS A 164 -4.95 12.61 1.74
N ARG A 165 -4.64 12.09 0.55
CA ARG A 165 -3.54 11.15 0.33
C ARG A 165 -2.55 11.75 -0.64
N PHE A 166 -1.28 11.78 -0.26
CA PHE A 166 -0.15 12.08 -1.13
C PHE A 166 0.70 10.83 -1.34
N VAL A 167 1.01 10.52 -2.59
CA VAL A 167 1.94 9.45 -2.97
C VAL A 167 3.06 10.07 -3.79
N ALA A 168 4.29 9.91 -3.31
CA ALA A 168 5.46 10.43 -3.98
C ALA A 168 5.79 9.62 -5.24
N LYS A 169 6.45 10.23 -6.22
CA LYS A 169 7.02 9.51 -7.35
C LYS A 169 8.04 8.48 -6.85
N GLN A 170 7.96 7.24 -7.35
CA GLN A 170 8.99 6.25 -7.08
C GLN A 170 10.23 6.55 -7.92
N THR A 171 11.32 6.90 -7.25
CA THR A 171 12.61 7.20 -7.91
C THR A 171 13.60 6.03 -7.82
N ARG A 172 13.26 5.01 -7.02
CA ARG A 172 14.10 3.83 -6.76
C ARG A 172 13.55 2.64 -7.54
N PHE A 173 13.93 2.54 -8.78
CA PHE A 173 13.56 1.46 -9.71
C PHE A 173 14.67 1.27 -10.74
N ASP A 174 14.71 0.11 -11.35
CA ASP A 174 15.62 -0.17 -12.47
C ASP A 174 14.87 0.00 -13.79
N SER A 175 15.20 1.06 -14.53
CA SER A 175 14.59 1.34 -15.85
C SER A 175 14.97 0.33 -16.93
N ASN A 176 15.95 -0.56 -16.66
CA ASN A 176 16.41 -1.54 -17.62
C ASN A 176 15.64 -2.85 -17.58
N THR A 177 14.84 -3.10 -16.54
CA THR A 177 14.09 -4.35 -16.38
C THR A 177 12.63 -4.20 -16.81
N ASP A 178 12.02 -3.02 -16.69
CA ASP A 178 10.61 -2.79 -16.94
C ASP A 178 10.30 -2.48 -18.42
N LEU A 179 9.14 -2.92 -18.91
CA LEU A 179 8.61 -2.56 -20.23
C LEU A 179 8.39 -1.04 -20.33
N ILE A 180 7.95 -0.40 -19.24
CA ILE A 180 7.81 1.05 -19.12
C ILE A 180 9.03 1.60 -18.35
N PRO A 181 9.95 2.31 -19.01
CA PRO A 181 11.22 2.73 -18.41
C PRO A 181 11.10 3.96 -17.50
N TYR A 182 9.91 4.26 -16.99
CA TYR A 182 9.64 5.35 -16.05
C TYR A 182 8.53 4.99 -15.07
N THR A 183 8.54 5.64 -13.93
CA THR A 183 7.53 5.48 -12.90
C THR A 183 6.43 6.53 -13.03
N PRO A 184 5.20 6.25 -12.57
CA PRO A 184 4.14 7.24 -12.50
C PRO A 184 4.57 8.50 -11.72
N PRO A 185 4.07 9.68 -12.08
CA PRO A 185 4.31 10.92 -11.32
C PRO A 185 3.71 10.84 -9.92
N ALA A 186 4.16 11.71 -9.02
CA ALA A 186 3.52 11.91 -7.74
C ALA A 186 2.07 12.41 -7.93
N TYR A 187 1.20 12.05 -6.99
CA TYR A 187 -0.20 12.46 -7.05
C TYR A 187 -0.81 12.71 -5.67
N HIS A 188 -1.90 13.47 -5.68
CA HIS A 188 -2.74 13.78 -4.53
C HIS A 188 -4.15 13.31 -4.78
N LEU A 189 -4.77 12.68 -3.79
CA LEU A 189 -6.17 12.29 -3.81
C LEU A 189 -6.88 12.94 -2.64
N LEU A 190 -8.08 13.48 -2.89
CA LEU A 190 -8.97 14.00 -1.87
C LEU A 190 -10.20 13.11 -1.76
N GLY A 191 -10.62 12.85 -0.54
CA GLY A 191 -11.85 12.14 -0.21
C GLY A 191 -12.65 12.92 0.83
N PHE A 192 -13.93 12.62 0.88
CA PHE A 192 -14.87 13.17 1.85
C PHE A 192 -15.74 12.04 2.39
N ALA A 193 -16.08 12.09 3.67
CA ALA A 193 -17.08 11.21 4.25
C ALA A 193 -17.97 11.98 5.21
N ALA A 194 -19.25 11.63 5.22
CA ALA A 194 -20.22 12.10 6.20
C ALA A 194 -20.97 10.90 6.78
N SER A 195 -21.12 10.85 8.08
CA SER A 195 -21.97 9.86 8.74
C SER A 195 -22.88 10.53 9.76
N PHE A 196 -24.13 10.08 9.79
CA PHE A 196 -25.12 10.51 10.74
C PHE A 196 -25.69 9.30 11.47
N GLU A 197 -25.57 9.28 12.80
CA GLU A 197 -26.12 8.26 13.67
C GLU A 197 -27.22 8.90 14.53
N CYS A 198 -28.38 8.29 14.56
CA CYS A 198 -29.45 8.72 15.45
C CYS A 198 -30.01 7.54 16.26
N PRO A 199 -30.20 7.71 17.57
CA PRO A 199 -30.90 6.73 18.40
C PRO A 199 -32.37 6.66 18.03
N VAL A 200 -32.90 5.45 17.97
CA VAL A 200 -34.32 5.19 17.79
C VAL A 200 -34.90 4.44 19.00
N LYS A 201 -36.22 4.20 19.03
CA LYS A 201 -36.83 3.46 20.11
C LYS A 201 -36.23 2.06 20.31
N TYR A 202 -36.35 1.54 21.52
CA TYR A 202 -35.91 0.18 21.91
C TYR A 202 -34.42 -0.06 21.86
N GLY A 203 -33.58 1.01 21.96
CA GLY A 203 -32.12 0.89 21.98
C GLY A 203 -31.50 0.66 20.62
N TYR A 204 -32.24 0.70 19.53
CA TYR A 204 -31.69 0.65 18.17
C TYR A 204 -31.08 1.99 17.77
N LYS A 205 -30.18 1.93 16.83
CA LYS A 205 -29.57 3.10 16.20
C LYS A 205 -29.71 2.98 14.68
N LEU A 206 -30.01 4.08 14.02
CA LEU A 206 -29.95 4.22 12.58
C LEU A 206 -28.66 4.96 12.23
N GLN A 207 -27.92 4.46 11.25
CA GLN A 207 -26.71 5.09 10.74
C GLN A 207 -26.85 5.26 9.23
N PHE A 208 -26.61 6.48 8.78
CA PHE A 208 -26.49 6.84 7.38
C PHE A 208 -25.05 7.22 7.13
N MET A 209 -24.46 6.76 6.02
CA MET A 209 -23.10 7.08 5.66
C MET A 209 -23.02 7.35 4.16
N ILE A 210 -22.28 8.39 3.80
CA ILE A 210 -21.86 8.66 2.43
C ILE A 210 -20.35 8.88 2.44
N ALA A 211 -19.65 8.28 1.49
CA ALA A 211 -18.23 8.48 1.32
C ALA A 211 -17.92 8.66 -0.16
N ALA A 212 -17.00 9.56 -0.45
CA ALA A 212 -16.51 9.79 -1.80
C ALA A 212 -14.98 9.82 -1.77
N ASP A 213 -14.36 9.01 -2.60
CA ASP A 213 -12.91 8.96 -2.80
C ASP A 213 -12.55 9.60 -4.13
N ASN A 214 -11.34 10.17 -4.22
CA ASN A 214 -10.85 10.87 -5.41
C ASN A 214 -11.86 11.89 -5.98
N ILE A 215 -12.42 12.74 -5.11
CA ILE A 215 -13.50 13.68 -5.45
C ILE A 215 -13.14 14.69 -6.56
N LEU A 216 -11.85 14.90 -6.81
CA LEU A 216 -11.34 15.73 -7.90
C LEU A 216 -11.19 14.97 -9.22
N ASN A 217 -11.57 13.70 -9.25
CA ASN A 217 -11.42 12.79 -10.38
C ASN A 217 -10.01 12.83 -10.99
N LYS A 218 -8.98 12.86 -10.13
CA LYS A 218 -7.58 12.88 -10.55
C LYS A 218 -7.23 11.57 -11.26
N GLU A 219 -6.77 11.64 -12.49
CA GLU A 219 -6.16 10.51 -13.17
C GLU A 219 -4.78 10.21 -12.57
N TYR A 220 -4.55 8.97 -12.15
CA TYR A 220 -3.28 8.52 -11.59
C TYR A 220 -3.03 7.04 -11.89
N LYS A 221 -1.79 6.61 -11.67
CA LYS A 221 -1.38 5.21 -11.72
C LYS A 221 -0.56 4.89 -10.47
N GLU A 222 -0.94 3.87 -9.74
CA GLU A 222 -0.14 3.37 -8.63
C GLU A 222 1.05 2.58 -9.20
N TYR A 223 2.28 2.86 -8.72
CA TYR A 223 3.47 2.16 -9.20
C TYR A 223 3.40 0.64 -8.96
N THR A 224 2.79 0.22 -7.86
CA THR A 224 2.62 -1.19 -7.48
C THR A 224 1.46 -1.88 -8.19
N ASN A 225 0.60 -1.14 -8.88
CA ASN A 225 -0.49 -1.71 -9.65
C ASN A 225 0.02 -2.23 -11.00
N ARG A 226 -0.12 -3.52 -11.25
CA ARG A 226 0.29 -4.15 -12.51
C ARG A 226 -0.59 -3.76 -13.69
N SER A 227 -1.85 -3.39 -13.44
CA SER A 227 -2.74 -2.85 -14.48
C SER A 227 -2.30 -1.49 -15.02
N ARG A 228 -1.29 -0.84 -14.43
CA ARG A 228 -0.73 0.46 -14.88
C ARG A 228 -0.25 0.45 -16.34
N TYR A 229 0.03 -0.71 -16.90
CA TYR A 229 0.41 -0.86 -18.30
C TYR A 229 -0.74 -0.53 -19.24
N TYR A 230 -1.98 -0.71 -18.81
CA TYR A 230 -3.19 -0.63 -19.63
C TYR A 230 -4.11 0.52 -19.24
N ALA A 231 -4.25 0.78 -17.92
CA ALA A 231 -5.27 1.68 -17.42
C ALA A 231 -4.76 2.57 -16.27
N HIS A 232 -5.47 3.65 -16.03
CA HIS A 232 -5.37 4.42 -14.78
C HIS A 232 -6.09 3.65 -13.65
N ASP A 233 -5.70 4.00 -12.43
CA ASP A 233 -6.42 3.56 -11.25
C ASP A 233 -7.79 4.25 -11.15
N MET A 234 -8.61 3.80 -10.18
CA MET A 234 -9.99 4.23 -10.03
C MET A 234 -10.13 5.76 -9.96
N GLY A 235 -10.99 6.32 -10.78
CA GLY A 235 -11.42 7.71 -10.72
C GLY A 235 -12.23 8.03 -9.47
N SER A 236 -13.14 9.00 -9.56
CA SER A 236 -14.03 9.33 -8.45
C SER A 236 -14.99 8.16 -8.16
N ASP A 237 -15.13 7.80 -6.89
CA ASP A 237 -16.02 6.76 -6.40
C ASP A 237 -16.88 7.29 -5.26
N VAL A 238 -18.19 7.05 -5.34
CA VAL A 238 -19.15 7.46 -4.31
C VAL A 238 -19.91 6.25 -3.81
N ARG A 239 -19.96 6.10 -2.50
CA ARG A 239 -20.59 4.99 -1.79
C ARG A 239 -21.56 5.52 -0.74
N CYS A 240 -22.71 4.89 -0.57
CA CYS A 240 -23.73 5.18 0.44
C CYS A 240 -24.28 3.88 1.06
#